data_8e5dc522c260797e3827e32e7fdabf70
#
_entry.id   8e5dc522c260797e3827e32e7fdabf70
#
_cell.length_a   1.000
_cell.length_b   1.000
_cell.length_c   1.000
_cell.angle_alpha   90.00
_cell.angle_beta   90.00
_cell.angle_gamma   90.00
#
_symmetry.space_group_name_H-M   'P 1'
#
loop_
_entity.id
_entity.type
_entity.pdbx_description
1 polymer ?
#
loop_
_entity_poly.entity_id
_entity_poly.type
_entity_poly.pdbx_seq_one_letter_code
_entity_poly.pdbx_strand_id
1 'polypeptide(L)'
;MKKQIGVTKRIAWVVALTLSFLLPTVAYALSVGEAKQRGLVTETSRGYLRVKKGMPGVGQLVSRTNAARKQKYREIAKKLKVDLSVVERDFGKKLGRP
;
A
#
# COMPACT_ATOMS: atom_id res chain seq x y z
N MET A 1 7.39 5.00 -46.58
CA MET A 1 6.62 3.83 -46.15
C MET A 1 7.44 2.85 -45.37
N LYS A 2 8.61 2.44 -45.86
CA LYS A 2 9.46 1.50 -45.11
C LYS A 2 9.93 2.07 -43.78
N LYS A 3 10.15 3.38 -43.71
CA LYS A 3 10.55 4.06 -42.47
C LYS A 3 9.48 3.97 -41.39
N GLN A 4 8.20 4.09 -41.77
CA GLN A 4 7.09 4.01 -40.83
C GLN A 4 6.98 2.62 -40.22
N ILE A 5 7.17 1.57 -40.98
CA ILE A 5 7.14 0.19 -40.50
C ILE A 5 8.25 -0.04 -39.47
N GLY A 6 9.47 0.49 -39.78
CA GLY A 6 10.59 0.37 -38.86
C GLY A 6 10.37 1.08 -37.53
N VAL A 7 9.78 2.29 -37.60
CA VAL A 7 9.47 3.07 -36.39
C VAL A 7 8.43 2.38 -35.55
N THR A 8 7.38 1.83 -36.15
CA THR A 8 6.35 1.11 -35.47
C THR A 8 6.90 -0.12 -34.72
N LYS A 9 7.81 -0.86 -35.39
CA LYS A 9 8.46 -2.00 -34.72
C LYS A 9 9.27 -1.59 -33.53
N ARG A 10 10.00 -0.49 -33.61
CA ARG A 10 10.80 0.03 -32.48
C ARG A 10 9.93 0.42 -31.31
N ILE A 11 8.82 1.08 -31.56
CA ILE A 11 7.89 1.47 -30.51
C ILE A 11 7.31 0.22 -29.82
N ALA A 12 6.92 -0.78 -30.58
CA ALA A 12 6.40 -2.03 -30.03
C ALA A 12 7.42 -2.73 -29.12
N TRP A 13 8.70 -2.69 -29.52
CA TRP A 13 9.78 -3.26 -28.71
C TRP A 13 9.91 -2.58 -27.36
N VAL A 14 9.92 -1.25 -27.36
CA VAL A 14 10.06 -0.46 -26.14
C VAL A 14 8.90 -0.72 -25.19
N VAL A 15 7.68 -0.77 -25.70
CA VAL A 15 6.49 -1.05 -24.88
C VAL A 15 6.57 -2.45 -24.26
N ALA A 16 6.97 -3.45 -25.05
CA ALA A 16 7.09 -4.81 -24.56
C ALA A 16 8.11 -4.92 -23.42
N LEU A 17 9.26 -4.29 -23.56
CA LEU A 17 10.30 -4.28 -22.53
C LEU A 17 9.81 -3.61 -21.25
N THR A 18 9.12 -2.49 -21.39
CA THR A 18 8.59 -1.76 -20.23
C THR A 18 7.59 -2.62 -19.45
N LEU A 19 6.67 -3.29 -20.14
CA LEU A 19 5.70 -4.15 -19.50
C LEU A 19 6.35 -5.34 -18.80
N SER A 20 7.32 -5.97 -19.42
CA SER A 20 8.05 -7.09 -18.84
C SER A 20 8.77 -6.71 -17.55
N PHE A 21 9.26 -5.48 -17.48
CA PHE A 21 9.96 -4.99 -16.31
C PHE A 21 9.02 -4.70 -15.14
N LEU A 22 7.82 -4.20 -15.41
CA LEU A 22 6.86 -3.81 -14.37
C LEU A 22 6.14 -5.01 -13.75
N LEU A 23 5.82 -6.03 -14.52
CA LEU A 23 5.05 -7.17 -14.05
C LEU A 23 5.65 -7.88 -12.82
N PRO A 24 6.96 -8.19 -12.78
CA PRO A 24 7.52 -8.85 -11.60
C PRO A 24 7.40 -8.01 -10.33
N THR A 25 7.54 -6.69 -10.43
CA THR A 25 7.44 -5.78 -9.28
C THR A 25 6.03 -5.81 -8.69
N VAL A 26 5.00 -5.77 -9.54
CA VAL A 26 3.60 -5.80 -9.10
C VAL A 26 3.26 -7.15 -8.46
N ALA A 27 3.78 -8.26 -9.01
CA ALA A 27 3.48 -9.59 -8.54
C ALA A 27 3.95 -9.86 -7.11
N TYR A 28 4.97 -9.15 -6.64
CA TYR A 28 5.53 -9.34 -5.30
C TYR A 28 5.01 -8.34 -4.26
N ALA A 29 4.16 -7.41 -4.67
CA ALA A 29 3.60 -6.42 -3.75
C ALA A 29 2.51 -7.06 -2.88
N LEU A 30 2.79 -7.22 -1.59
CA LEU A 30 1.82 -7.72 -0.63
C LEU A 30 0.89 -6.58 -0.23
N SER A 31 -0.42 -6.78 -0.33
CA SER A 31 -1.42 -5.81 0.11
C SER A 31 -1.77 -5.99 1.59
N VAL A 32 -2.32 -4.93 2.19
CA VAL A 32 -2.80 -5.00 3.57
C VAL A 32 -3.89 -6.04 3.71
N GLY A 33 -4.82 -6.10 2.75
CA GLY A 33 -5.92 -7.06 2.78
C GLY A 33 -5.42 -8.50 2.75
N GLU A 34 -4.48 -8.80 1.87
CA GLU A 34 -3.87 -10.13 1.80
C GLU A 34 -3.11 -10.47 3.08
N ALA A 35 -2.36 -9.53 3.62
CA ALA A 35 -1.60 -9.73 4.84
C ALA A 35 -2.53 -10.04 6.02
N LYS A 36 -3.66 -9.37 6.11
CA LYS A 36 -4.68 -9.64 7.12
C LYS A 36 -5.28 -11.04 6.97
N GLN A 37 -5.67 -11.39 5.74
CA GLN A 37 -6.25 -12.70 5.45
C GLN A 37 -5.30 -13.83 5.78
N ARG A 38 -4.02 -13.64 5.55
CA ARG A 38 -2.98 -14.63 5.84
C ARG A 38 -2.53 -14.64 7.29
N GLY A 39 -3.09 -13.76 8.12
CA GLY A 39 -2.73 -13.68 9.54
C GLY A 39 -1.34 -13.12 9.80
N LEU A 40 -0.80 -12.33 8.88
CA LEU A 40 0.55 -11.76 9.00
C LEU A 40 0.54 -10.45 9.78
N VAL A 41 -0.55 -9.70 9.69
CA VAL A 41 -0.71 -8.42 10.38
C VAL A 41 -2.10 -8.37 11.02
N THR A 42 -2.25 -7.49 12.01
CA THR A 42 -3.54 -7.22 12.64
C THR A 42 -3.70 -5.73 12.88
N GLU A 43 -4.94 -5.28 12.97
CA GLU A 43 -5.25 -3.91 13.32
C GLU A 43 -5.11 -3.70 14.82
N THR A 44 -4.70 -2.51 15.22
CA THR A 44 -4.65 -2.14 16.64
C THR A 44 -5.79 -1.21 17.00
N SER A 45 -6.04 -1.05 18.28
CA SER A 45 -7.09 -0.15 18.78
C SER A 45 -6.83 1.33 18.46
N ARG A 46 -5.63 1.67 18.00
CA ARG A 46 -5.26 3.06 17.69
C ARG A 46 -5.24 3.33 16.19
N GLY A 47 -5.73 2.41 15.38
CA GLY A 47 -5.85 2.62 13.95
C GLY A 47 -4.59 2.35 13.14
N TYR A 48 -3.65 1.60 13.69
CA TYR A 48 -2.42 1.21 13.02
C TYR A 48 -2.31 -0.29 12.91
N LEU A 49 -1.47 -0.75 11.97
CA LEU A 49 -1.17 -2.17 11.83
C LEU A 49 -0.07 -2.61 12.81
N ARG A 50 -0.12 -3.87 13.18
CA ARG A 50 0.92 -4.54 13.92
C ARG A 50 1.31 -5.83 13.23
N VAL A 51 2.61 -6.17 13.24
CA VAL A 51 3.08 -7.45 12.71
C VAL A 51 2.61 -8.55 13.66
N LYS A 52 1.97 -9.57 13.09
CA LYS A 52 1.54 -10.76 13.82
C LYS A 52 2.49 -11.92 13.56
N LYS A 53 2.93 -12.09 12.32
CA LYS A 53 3.95 -13.07 11.94
C LYS A 53 5.03 -12.38 11.12
N GLY A 54 6.29 -12.51 11.56
CA GLY A 54 7.42 -11.94 10.85
C GLY A 54 7.76 -12.76 9.63
N MET A 55 7.53 -12.15 8.46
CA MET A 55 7.92 -12.70 7.17
C MET A 55 8.55 -11.60 6.34
N PRO A 56 9.37 -11.94 5.32
CA PRO A 56 9.97 -10.92 4.46
C PRO A 56 8.91 -9.99 3.86
N GLY A 57 9.15 -8.69 3.97
CA GLY A 57 8.27 -7.67 3.43
C GLY A 57 7.13 -7.22 4.34
N VAL A 58 6.79 -7.98 5.39
CA VAL A 58 5.68 -7.63 6.29
C VAL A 58 6.02 -6.40 7.11
N GLY A 59 7.22 -6.32 7.66
CA GLY A 59 7.66 -5.16 8.43
C GLY A 59 7.62 -3.87 7.63
N GLN A 60 8.06 -3.91 6.38
CA GLN A 60 8.01 -2.76 5.48
C GLN A 60 6.56 -2.36 5.16
N LEU A 61 5.71 -3.34 4.92
CA LEU A 61 4.30 -3.09 4.67
C LEU A 61 3.66 -2.35 5.85
N VAL A 62 3.88 -2.84 7.07
CA VAL A 62 3.37 -2.22 8.30
C VAL A 62 3.90 -0.80 8.46
N SER A 63 5.21 -0.61 8.28
CA SER A 63 5.85 0.69 8.43
C SER A 63 5.30 1.71 7.45
N ARG A 64 5.21 1.36 6.17
CA ARG A 64 4.68 2.25 5.13
C ARG A 64 3.21 2.56 5.32
N THR A 65 2.43 1.55 5.65
CA THR A 65 1.00 1.72 5.88
C THR A 65 0.75 2.64 7.07
N ASN A 66 1.45 2.40 8.17
CA ASN A 66 1.28 3.23 9.37
C ASN A 66 1.72 4.67 9.15
N ALA A 67 2.79 4.89 8.40
CA ALA A 67 3.23 6.25 8.07
C ALA A 67 2.17 7.00 7.26
N ALA A 68 1.62 6.35 6.23
CA ALA A 68 0.57 6.93 5.40
C ALA A 68 -0.71 7.19 6.21
N ARG A 69 -1.10 6.26 7.06
CA ARG A 69 -2.29 6.42 7.92
C ARG A 69 -2.09 7.59 8.90
N LYS A 70 -0.94 7.68 9.52
CA LYS A 70 -0.66 8.75 10.48
C LYS A 70 -0.76 10.13 9.83
N GLN A 71 -0.22 10.27 8.64
CA GLN A 71 -0.32 11.50 7.89
C GLN A 71 -1.79 11.85 7.60
N LYS A 72 -2.57 10.87 7.18
CA LYS A 72 -4.00 11.06 6.92
C LYS A 72 -4.77 11.42 8.19
N TYR A 73 -4.49 10.75 9.29
CA TYR A 73 -5.13 11.05 10.57
C TYR A 73 -4.82 12.46 11.05
N ARG A 74 -3.57 12.93 10.85
CA ARG A 74 -3.20 14.30 11.17
C ARG A 74 -4.00 15.33 10.37
N GLU A 75 -4.18 15.08 9.09
CA GLU A 75 -4.99 15.95 8.24
C GLU A 75 -6.44 16.01 8.73
N ILE A 76 -7.01 14.88 9.07
CA ILE A 76 -8.38 14.80 9.59
C ILE A 76 -8.48 15.54 10.92
N ALA A 77 -7.53 15.33 11.82
CA ALA A 77 -7.50 15.99 13.14
C ALA A 77 -7.47 17.51 12.99
N LYS A 78 -6.68 18.01 12.05
CA LYS A 78 -6.61 19.46 11.77
C LYS A 78 -7.95 20.00 11.26
N LYS A 79 -8.56 19.28 10.32
CA LYS A 79 -9.86 19.70 9.76
C LYS A 79 -10.96 19.72 10.80
N LEU A 80 -10.98 18.73 11.68
CA LEU A 80 -12.01 18.60 12.70
C LEU A 80 -11.67 19.36 13.98
N LYS A 81 -10.45 19.90 14.09
CA LYS A 81 -9.97 20.62 15.28
C LYS A 81 -10.03 19.75 16.54
N VAL A 82 -9.60 18.52 16.41
CA VAL A 82 -9.52 17.55 17.51
C VAL A 82 -8.08 17.04 17.63
N ASP A 83 -7.78 16.40 18.76
CA ASP A 83 -6.48 15.78 18.97
C ASP A 83 -6.32 14.58 18.03
N LEU A 84 -5.07 14.32 17.63
CA LEU A 84 -4.74 13.16 16.80
C LEU A 84 -5.23 11.86 17.45
N SER A 85 -5.11 11.74 18.77
CA SER A 85 -5.53 10.54 19.50
C SER A 85 -7.02 10.23 19.32
N VAL A 86 -7.85 11.24 19.14
CA VAL A 86 -9.29 11.04 18.91
C VAL A 86 -9.52 10.36 17.56
N VAL A 87 -8.82 10.83 16.52
CA VAL A 87 -8.92 10.25 15.18
C VAL A 87 -8.37 8.83 15.18
N GLU A 88 -7.22 8.62 15.81
CA GLU A 88 -6.60 7.30 15.91
C GLU A 88 -7.52 6.27 16.55
N ARG A 89 -8.16 6.62 17.65
CA ARG A 89 -9.10 5.73 18.34
C ARG A 89 -10.34 5.44 17.50
N ASP A 90 -10.86 6.45 16.81
CA ASP A 90 -12.03 6.27 15.96
C ASP A 90 -11.74 5.28 14.84
N PHE A 91 -10.61 5.43 14.16
CA PHE A 91 -10.19 4.49 13.12
C PHE A 91 -9.86 3.11 13.69
N GLY A 92 -9.29 3.06 14.88
CA GLY A 92 -9.03 1.79 15.55
C GLY A 92 -10.30 0.97 15.74
N LYS A 93 -11.38 1.63 16.14
CA LYS A 93 -12.70 0.98 16.28
C LYS A 93 -13.24 0.51 14.94
N LYS A 94 -13.12 1.35 13.89
CA LYS A 94 -13.66 1.02 12.57
C LYS A 94 -12.88 -0.10 11.88
N LEU A 95 -11.56 -0.03 11.92
CA LEU A 95 -10.69 -0.99 11.23
C LEU A 95 -10.58 -2.32 11.94
N GLY A 96 -10.75 -2.33 13.25
CA GLY A 96 -10.67 -3.55 14.05
C GLY A 96 -11.93 -4.40 14.00
N ARG A 97 -12.99 -3.94 13.36
CA ARG A 97 -14.22 -4.74 13.21
C ARG A 97 -14.05 -5.76 12.10
N PRO A 98 -14.52 -6.98 12.32
CA PRO A 98 -14.51 -8.00 11.27
C PRO A 98 -15.46 -7.66 10.12
#